data_a7d6f27a0db1d7d1a3b1634f157fc266
#
_entry.id   a7d6f27a0db1d7d1a3b1634f157fc266
#
_cell.length_a   1.000
_cell.length_b   1.000
_cell.length_c   1.000
_cell.angle_alpha   90.00
_cell.angle_beta   90.00
_cell.angle_gamma   90.00
#
_symmetry.space_group_name_H-M   'P 1'
#
loop_
_entity.id
_entity.type
_entity.pdbx_description
1 polymer ?
#
loop_
_entity_poly.entity_id
_entity_poly.type
_entity_poly.pdbx_seq_one_letter_code
_entity_poly.pdbx_strand_id
1 'polypeptide(L)'
;MRIAVVGAGIAGLVASHVLSRRHQVTLFEAEATAGGHANTVAINDNGRQRPIDTGFIVFNRENYPLLTRFFEYLNVPTSQSDMSFSVSCDKSGLEYSATSMNAFFSQRQNLMRPTHWKLLADILRFNLRAEHWLRERDDRQLTVAEFLRECPLGKSFAEHYFFPLGSSLWSCQPHQFEQFPIKFVIEFLKNHAMLQVRHRPQWLTVAGGSRCYVNAVIFQLPSGSVRLQKTVDRVVPTKDGVDVFWNGSNSAKFDEVVLATHADTSLNLVDNADEEEKEALGSFPYQDNQICLHTDTQVLPKNRSAWASWNYRISHDVTKAANITYNMNMLQGIESDKTFCVSLNQPDALDPDQVIYRTTYRHPVFQPGRDKIQSQHSRFLRRRGVSYCGAYWGYGFHEDGVRSALAVCQAFDMDPAF
;
A
#
# COMPACT_ATOMS: atom_id res chain seq x y z
N MET A 1 -28.27 -1.69 16.48
CA MET A 1 -27.21 -2.53 17.07
C MET A 1 -26.09 -1.63 17.58
N ARG A 2 -25.37 -2.08 18.60
CA ARG A 2 -24.10 -1.48 19.06
C ARG A 2 -22.97 -2.22 18.39
N ILE A 3 -22.17 -1.55 17.58
CA ILE A 3 -21.08 -2.16 16.81
C ILE A 3 -19.77 -1.51 17.21
N ALA A 4 -18.77 -2.32 17.60
CA ALA A 4 -17.40 -1.87 17.72
C ALA A 4 -16.66 -2.04 16.39
N VAL A 5 -15.91 -1.03 15.98
CA VAL A 5 -14.94 -1.11 14.87
C VAL A 5 -13.54 -0.92 15.46
N VAL A 6 -12.64 -1.83 15.20
CA VAL A 6 -11.27 -1.80 15.76
C VAL A 6 -10.26 -1.52 14.65
N GLY A 7 -9.55 -0.41 14.76
CA GLY A 7 -8.61 0.11 13.77
C GLY A 7 -9.22 1.20 12.89
N ALA A 8 -8.61 2.39 12.91
CA ALA A 8 -9.06 3.57 12.16
C ALA A 8 -8.24 3.82 10.88
N GLY A 9 -7.77 2.76 10.21
CA GLY A 9 -7.29 2.81 8.83
C GLY A 9 -8.46 2.96 7.86
N ILE A 10 -8.16 3.01 6.55
CA ILE A 10 -9.19 3.23 5.51
C ILE A 10 -10.38 2.27 5.63
N ALA A 11 -10.15 0.98 5.90
CA ALA A 11 -11.22 -0.01 6.03
C ALA A 11 -12.13 0.29 7.22
N GLY A 12 -11.55 0.57 8.40
CA GLY A 12 -12.34 0.90 9.59
C GLY A 12 -13.06 2.24 9.49
N LEU A 13 -12.45 3.23 8.85
CA LEU A 13 -13.09 4.53 8.58
C LEU A 13 -14.32 4.38 7.68
N VAL A 14 -14.20 3.63 6.56
CA VAL A 14 -15.31 3.37 5.65
C VAL A 14 -16.40 2.55 6.34
N ALA A 15 -16.06 1.47 7.04
CA ALA A 15 -17.01 0.67 7.78
C ALA A 15 -17.77 1.50 8.83
N SER A 16 -17.03 2.31 9.62
CA SER A 16 -17.61 3.18 10.63
C SER A 16 -18.57 4.21 10.02
N HIS A 17 -18.16 4.84 8.92
CA HIS A 17 -18.96 5.83 8.21
C HIS A 17 -20.29 5.24 7.72
N VAL A 18 -20.23 4.11 7.03
CA VAL A 18 -21.45 3.48 6.46
C VAL A 18 -22.36 2.93 7.56
N LEU A 19 -21.80 2.19 8.53
CA LEU A 19 -22.56 1.55 9.59
C LEU A 19 -23.20 2.56 10.55
N SER A 20 -22.56 3.70 10.83
CA SER A 20 -23.06 4.72 11.75
C SER A 20 -24.39 5.37 11.29
N ARG A 21 -24.78 5.19 10.04
CA ARG A 21 -26.05 5.70 9.48
C ARG A 21 -27.28 5.00 10.08
N ARG A 22 -27.15 3.76 10.56
CA ARG A 22 -28.25 2.98 11.16
C ARG A 22 -27.90 2.31 12.48
N HIS A 23 -26.62 2.31 12.88
CA HIS A 23 -26.13 1.62 14.06
C HIS A 23 -25.37 2.56 14.98
N GLN A 24 -25.29 2.23 16.24
CA GLN A 24 -24.45 2.93 17.20
C GLN A 24 -23.03 2.37 17.08
N VAL A 25 -22.16 3.08 16.37
CA VAL A 25 -20.78 2.66 16.12
C VAL A 25 -19.84 3.28 17.16
N THR A 26 -18.90 2.49 17.65
CA THR A 26 -17.73 2.95 18.41
C THR A 26 -16.47 2.52 17.65
N LEU A 27 -15.69 3.48 17.17
CA LEU A 27 -14.42 3.26 16.48
C LEU A 27 -13.26 3.37 17.47
N PHE A 28 -12.51 2.29 17.65
CA PHE A 28 -11.34 2.22 18.51
C PHE A 28 -10.07 2.35 17.66
N GLU A 29 -9.14 3.20 18.12
CA GLU A 29 -7.82 3.37 17.52
C GLU A 29 -6.76 3.39 18.63
N ALA A 30 -5.70 2.62 18.42
CA ALA A 30 -4.60 2.53 19.40
C ALA A 30 -3.75 3.78 19.42
N GLU A 31 -3.55 4.39 18.26
CA GLU A 31 -2.71 5.56 18.10
C GLU A 31 -3.40 6.86 18.54
N ALA A 32 -2.60 7.91 18.70
CA ALA A 32 -3.09 9.26 19.02
C ALA A 32 -3.86 9.91 17.85
N THR A 33 -3.71 9.37 16.65
CA THR A 33 -4.36 9.87 15.44
C THR A 33 -4.94 8.72 14.61
N ALA A 34 -6.13 8.91 14.05
CA ALA A 34 -6.70 8.00 13.09
C ALA A 34 -6.01 8.12 11.72
N GLY A 35 -6.14 7.09 10.88
CA GLY A 35 -5.70 7.07 9.48
C GLY A 35 -4.88 5.83 9.11
N GLY A 36 -4.22 5.17 10.06
CA GLY A 36 -3.32 4.06 9.78
C GLY A 36 -2.23 4.48 8.80
N HIS A 37 -2.16 3.87 7.62
CA HIS A 37 -1.20 4.25 6.56
C HIS A 37 -1.51 5.61 5.90
N ALA A 38 -2.66 6.23 6.12
CA ALA A 38 -2.93 7.61 5.76
C ALA A 38 -2.35 8.55 6.81
N ASN A 39 -1.05 8.78 6.73
CA ASN A 39 -0.31 9.59 7.69
C ASN A 39 0.38 10.76 7.00
N THR A 40 -0.01 11.97 7.39
CA THR A 40 0.52 13.23 6.88
C THR A 40 1.32 13.93 7.98
N VAL A 41 2.59 14.22 7.71
CA VAL A 41 3.48 14.99 8.58
C VAL A 41 3.47 16.45 8.14
N ALA A 42 3.12 17.36 9.02
CA ALA A 42 3.17 18.79 8.75
C ALA A 42 4.57 19.33 9.02
N ILE A 43 5.21 19.91 8.02
CA ILE A 43 6.56 20.46 8.08
C ILE A 43 6.49 21.98 7.91
N ASN A 44 7.22 22.72 8.74
CA ASN A 44 7.44 24.13 8.52
C ASN A 44 8.63 24.33 7.57
N ASP A 45 8.35 24.77 6.36
CA ASP A 45 9.34 25.08 5.34
C ASP A 45 9.33 26.60 5.08
N ASN A 46 10.27 27.32 5.67
CA ASN A 46 10.39 28.77 5.55
C ASN A 46 9.07 29.53 5.86
N GLY A 47 8.37 29.13 6.93
CA GLY A 47 7.10 29.72 7.36
C GLY A 47 5.86 29.21 6.64
N ARG A 48 6.00 28.32 5.64
CA ARG A 48 4.88 27.62 4.98
C ARG A 48 4.72 26.21 5.56
N GLN A 49 3.50 25.86 5.93
CA GLN A 49 3.17 24.49 6.32
C GLN A 49 3.10 23.60 5.09
N ARG A 50 3.91 22.53 5.07
CA ARG A 50 3.95 21.53 4.00
C ARG A 50 3.41 20.21 4.53
N PRO A 51 2.21 19.77 4.15
CA PRO A 51 1.69 18.46 4.50
C PRO A 51 2.33 17.40 3.61
N ILE A 52 3.11 16.49 4.18
CA ILE A 52 3.81 15.45 3.44
C ILE A 52 3.32 14.08 3.89
N ASP A 53 2.80 13.29 2.95
CA ASP A 53 2.34 11.94 3.21
C ASP A 53 3.51 10.97 3.32
N THR A 54 3.44 10.04 4.28
CA THR A 54 4.49 9.05 4.52
C THR A 54 4.05 7.61 4.26
N GLY A 55 2.76 7.39 3.96
CA GLY A 55 2.20 6.07 3.69
C GLY A 55 1.36 6.07 2.42
N PHE A 56 0.06 6.31 2.50
CA PHE A 56 -0.80 6.46 1.32
C PHE A 56 -0.54 7.81 0.64
N ILE A 57 -0.13 7.79 -0.64
CA ILE A 57 0.29 8.99 -1.37
C ILE A 57 -0.56 9.20 -2.62
N VAL A 58 -0.73 8.17 -3.46
CA VAL A 58 -1.30 8.29 -4.81
C VAL A 58 -2.40 7.28 -5.08
N PHE A 59 -3.34 7.67 -5.95
CA PHE A 59 -4.38 6.82 -6.50
C PHE A 59 -4.73 7.30 -7.92
N ASN A 60 -5.58 6.57 -8.63
CA ASN A 60 -6.17 7.02 -9.89
C ASN A 60 -7.63 6.56 -9.98
N ARG A 61 -8.42 7.22 -10.82
CA ARG A 61 -9.88 6.98 -10.89
C ARG A 61 -10.23 5.60 -11.46
N GLU A 62 -9.40 5.07 -12.34
CA GLU A 62 -9.66 3.80 -13.04
C GLU A 62 -9.48 2.60 -12.11
N ASN A 63 -8.42 2.60 -11.31
CA ASN A 63 -8.05 1.49 -10.45
C ASN A 63 -8.58 1.60 -9.02
N TYR A 64 -9.00 2.82 -8.64
CA TYR A 64 -9.56 3.13 -7.31
C TYR A 64 -10.98 3.71 -7.42
N PRO A 65 -11.94 3.01 -8.11
CA PRO A 65 -13.26 3.56 -8.35
C PRO A 65 -14.06 3.78 -7.06
N LEU A 66 -13.98 2.86 -6.08
CA LEU A 66 -14.71 2.98 -4.82
C LEU A 66 -14.12 4.08 -3.94
N LEU A 67 -12.78 4.14 -3.85
CA LEU A 67 -12.08 5.19 -3.12
C LEU A 67 -12.36 6.56 -3.75
N THR A 68 -12.35 6.65 -5.09
CA THR A 68 -12.66 7.90 -5.83
C THR A 68 -14.06 8.39 -5.50
N ARG A 69 -15.07 7.51 -5.57
CA ARG A 69 -16.46 7.85 -5.24
C ARG A 69 -16.58 8.28 -3.77
N PHE A 70 -15.87 7.61 -2.87
CA PHE A 70 -15.84 7.97 -1.45
C PHE A 70 -15.22 9.36 -1.24
N PHE A 71 -14.13 9.69 -1.91
CA PHE A 71 -13.52 11.02 -1.85
C PHE A 71 -14.43 12.10 -2.46
N GLU A 72 -15.08 11.83 -3.57
CA GLU A 72 -16.06 12.73 -4.18
C GLU A 72 -17.26 13.00 -3.24
N TYR A 73 -17.79 11.95 -2.62
CA TYR A 73 -18.85 12.06 -1.62
C TYR A 73 -18.45 12.92 -0.41
N LEU A 74 -17.22 12.77 0.06
CA LEU A 74 -16.68 13.55 1.19
C LEU A 74 -16.20 14.96 0.78
N ASN A 75 -16.27 15.32 -0.50
CA ASN A 75 -15.71 16.55 -1.05
C ASN A 75 -14.20 16.72 -0.76
N VAL A 76 -13.45 15.62 -0.77
CA VAL A 76 -12.00 15.63 -0.57
C VAL A 76 -11.30 16.19 -1.81
N PRO A 77 -10.54 17.30 -1.70
CA PRO A 77 -9.85 17.88 -2.84
C PRO A 77 -8.68 16.99 -3.27
N THR A 78 -8.48 16.87 -4.58
CA THR A 78 -7.39 16.09 -5.18
C THR A 78 -6.60 16.91 -6.16
N SER A 79 -5.32 16.61 -6.35
CA SER A 79 -4.45 17.23 -7.35
C SER A 79 -3.75 16.18 -8.20
N GLN A 80 -3.27 16.59 -9.38
CA GLN A 80 -2.50 15.71 -10.26
C GLN A 80 -1.18 15.34 -9.62
N SER A 81 -0.76 14.09 -9.82
CA SER A 81 0.51 13.54 -9.35
C SER A 81 1.33 13.02 -10.53
N ASP A 82 2.64 13.05 -10.39
CA ASP A 82 3.58 12.36 -11.27
C ASP A 82 3.78 10.92 -10.76
N MET A 83 3.69 9.96 -11.67
CA MET A 83 3.97 8.55 -11.35
C MET A 83 5.04 8.05 -12.31
N SER A 84 6.26 8.26 -11.91
CA SER A 84 7.46 7.89 -12.65
C SER A 84 8.34 6.96 -11.82
N PHE A 85 9.18 6.17 -12.50
CA PHE A 85 10.02 5.15 -11.87
C PHE A 85 11.45 5.23 -12.37
N SER A 86 12.41 5.16 -11.47
CA SER A 86 13.84 5.12 -11.77
C SER A 86 14.55 3.99 -11.03
N VAL A 87 15.66 3.57 -11.60
CA VAL A 87 16.55 2.57 -11.02
C VAL A 87 17.98 3.12 -11.02
N SER A 88 18.65 3.00 -9.89
CA SER A 88 20.08 3.19 -9.73
C SER A 88 20.74 1.92 -9.20
N CYS A 89 21.94 1.60 -9.64
CA CYS A 89 22.68 0.41 -9.23
C CYS A 89 24.09 0.79 -8.81
N ASP A 90 24.41 0.62 -7.54
CA ASP A 90 25.71 1.00 -6.96
C ASP A 90 26.86 0.21 -7.61
N LYS A 91 26.64 -1.07 -7.90
CA LYS A 91 27.68 -1.96 -8.45
C LYS A 91 28.06 -1.64 -9.88
N SER A 92 27.08 -1.36 -10.73
CA SER A 92 27.31 -1.11 -12.17
C SER A 92 27.40 0.37 -12.51
N GLY A 93 27.00 1.26 -11.60
CA GLY A 93 26.84 2.69 -11.84
C GLY A 93 25.70 3.01 -12.81
N LEU A 94 24.81 2.06 -13.09
CA LEU A 94 23.64 2.27 -13.96
C LEU A 94 22.63 3.18 -13.28
N GLU A 95 22.19 4.21 -14.00
CA GLU A 95 21.09 5.09 -13.59
C GLU A 95 20.20 5.41 -14.78
N TYR A 96 18.91 5.19 -14.63
CA TYR A 96 17.93 5.55 -15.65
C TYR A 96 16.53 5.74 -15.04
N SER A 97 15.66 6.44 -15.76
CA SER A 97 14.23 6.49 -15.47
C SER A 97 13.42 5.96 -16.66
N ALA A 98 12.36 5.22 -16.37
CA ALA A 98 11.47 4.65 -17.39
C ALA A 98 10.40 5.65 -17.87
N THR A 99 10.55 6.94 -17.60
CA THR A 99 9.57 7.99 -17.89
C THR A 99 9.55 8.37 -19.38
N SER A 100 10.71 8.43 -20.00
CA SER A 100 10.90 8.81 -21.41
C SER A 100 12.17 8.24 -21.97
N MET A 101 12.32 8.23 -23.30
CA MET A 101 13.58 7.84 -23.96
C MET A 101 14.76 8.71 -23.51
N ASN A 102 14.54 10.00 -23.31
CA ASN A 102 15.57 10.91 -22.81
C ASN A 102 16.02 10.56 -21.40
N ALA A 103 15.12 10.22 -20.51
CA ALA A 103 15.40 9.81 -19.14
C ALA A 103 15.96 8.38 -19.06
N PHE A 104 15.54 7.47 -19.95
CA PHE A 104 16.08 6.12 -20.06
C PHE A 104 17.57 6.15 -20.46
N PHE A 105 17.93 7.07 -21.34
CA PHE A 105 19.31 7.35 -21.74
C PHE A 105 19.90 8.59 -21.06
N SER A 106 19.50 8.85 -19.81
CA SER A 106 20.05 9.98 -19.01
C SER A 106 21.57 9.93 -18.90
N GLN A 107 22.15 8.74 -18.78
CA GLN A 107 23.56 8.47 -18.97
C GLN A 107 23.84 8.25 -20.47
N ARG A 108 24.29 9.29 -21.19
CA ARG A 108 24.48 9.28 -22.66
C ARG A 108 25.39 8.16 -23.16
N GLN A 109 26.34 7.72 -22.37
CA GLN A 109 27.20 6.56 -22.69
C GLN A 109 26.39 5.26 -22.91
N ASN A 110 25.20 5.14 -22.33
CA ASN A 110 24.32 3.98 -22.50
C ASN A 110 23.73 3.87 -23.92
N LEU A 111 23.73 4.95 -24.72
CA LEU A 111 23.38 4.90 -26.15
C LEU A 111 24.33 3.97 -26.93
N MET A 112 25.58 3.85 -26.49
CA MET A 112 26.59 3.00 -27.10
C MET A 112 26.66 1.58 -26.52
N ARG A 113 25.81 1.27 -25.50
CA ARG A 113 25.81 -0.03 -24.81
C ARG A 113 24.69 -0.95 -25.31
N PRO A 114 25.01 -2.03 -26.06
CA PRO A 114 23.99 -2.98 -26.55
C PRO A 114 23.13 -3.59 -25.42
N THR A 115 23.73 -3.79 -24.24
CA THR A 115 23.02 -4.33 -23.06
C THR A 115 21.90 -3.42 -22.58
N HIS A 116 22.04 -2.10 -22.71
CA HIS A 116 21.02 -1.14 -22.32
C HIS A 116 19.85 -1.11 -23.33
N TRP A 117 20.16 -1.23 -24.65
CA TRP A 117 19.14 -1.41 -25.66
C TRP A 117 18.38 -2.75 -25.52
N LYS A 118 19.09 -3.81 -25.12
CA LYS A 118 18.47 -5.11 -24.83
C LYS A 118 17.51 -4.99 -23.63
N LEU A 119 17.89 -4.28 -22.57
CA LEU A 119 17.03 -3.99 -21.42
C LEU A 119 15.72 -3.31 -21.88
N LEU A 120 15.81 -2.27 -22.70
CA LEU A 120 14.64 -1.58 -23.26
C LEU A 120 13.77 -2.53 -24.10
N ALA A 121 14.39 -3.31 -24.97
CA ALA A 121 13.69 -4.26 -25.81
C ALA A 121 12.96 -5.34 -24.99
N ASP A 122 13.58 -5.82 -23.91
CA ASP A 122 12.99 -6.82 -23.01
C ASP A 122 11.83 -6.22 -22.19
N ILE A 123 11.92 -4.97 -21.74
CA ILE A 123 10.81 -4.24 -21.10
C ILE A 123 9.62 -4.12 -22.06
N LEU A 124 9.86 -3.68 -23.29
CA LEU A 124 8.79 -3.56 -24.30
C LEU A 124 8.19 -4.92 -24.65
N ARG A 125 9.03 -5.95 -24.78
CA ARG A 125 8.58 -7.32 -25.06
C ARG A 125 7.72 -7.88 -23.93
N PHE A 126 8.13 -7.66 -22.67
CA PHE A 126 7.33 -8.04 -21.50
C PHE A 126 5.97 -7.34 -21.51
N ASN A 127 5.97 -6.02 -21.66
CA ASN A 127 4.73 -5.23 -21.67
C ASN A 127 3.73 -5.71 -22.76
N LEU A 128 4.24 -6.11 -23.92
CA LEU A 128 3.40 -6.57 -25.05
C LEU A 128 2.97 -8.03 -24.92
N ARG A 129 3.75 -8.87 -24.25
CA ARG A 129 3.59 -10.33 -24.28
C ARG A 129 3.22 -10.96 -22.94
N ALA A 130 3.31 -10.24 -21.81
CA ALA A 130 3.10 -10.83 -20.50
C ALA A 130 1.75 -11.56 -20.36
N GLU A 131 0.67 -10.94 -20.80
CA GLU A 131 -0.67 -11.56 -20.75
C GLU A 131 -0.80 -12.78 -21.66
N HIS A 132 -0.16 -12.75 -22.82
CA HIS A 132 -0.17 -13.89 -23.76
C HIS A 132 0.61 -15.06 -23.17
N TRP A 133 1.81 -14.80 -22.67
CA TRP A 133 2.61 -15.82 -22.01
C TRP A 133 1.94 -16.43 -20.78
N LEU A 134 1.19 -15.63 -20.03
CA LEU A 134 0.40 -16.12 -18.90
C LEU A 134 -0.71 -17.08 -19.36
N ARG A 135 -1.44 -16.71 -20.42
CA ARG A 135 -2.52 -17.56 -20.98
C ARG A 135 -2.01 -18.87 -21.56
N GLU A 136 -0.85 -18.86 -22.22
CA GLU A 136 -0.25 -20.07 -22.78
C GLU A 136 0.19 -21.09 -21.72
N ARG A 137 0.49 -20.61 -20.50
CA ARG A 137 1.02 -21.45 -19.43
C ARG A 137 -0.02 -21.92 -18.42
N ASP A 138 -1.21 -21.43 -18.44
CA ASP A 138 -2.39 -21.71 -17.57
C ASP A 138 -2.06 -22.27 -16.15
N ASP A 139 -0.85 -22.02 -15.65
CA ASP A 139 -0.38 -22.49 -14.34
C ASP A 139 -0.52 -21.36 -13.32
N ARG A 140 -1.61 -21.44 -12.54
CA ARG A 140 -1.93 -20.48 -11.48
C ARG A 140 -0.90 -20.48 -10.33
N GLN A 141 0.00 -21.47 -10.29
CA GLN A 141 0.98 -21.62 -9.21
C GLN A 141 2.39 -21.18 -9.62
N LEU A 142 2.61 -20.88 -10.91
CA LEU A 142 3.92 -20.45 -11.38
C LEU A 142 4.41 -19.20 -10.66
N THR A 143 5.60 -19.29 -10.09
CA THR A 143 6.24 -18.14 -9.42
C THR A 143 6.88 -17.18 -10.41
N VAL A 144 7.20 -15.97 -9.98
CA VAL A 144 7.97 -14.99 -10.76
C VAL A 144 9.31 -15.58 -11.22
N ALA A 145 10.02 -16.29 -10.33
CA ALA A 145 11.31 -16.90 -10.67
C ALA A 145 11.19 -17.99 -11.76
N GLU A 146 10.17 -18.84 -11.67
CA GLU A 146 9.89 -19.88 -12.67
C GLU A 146 9.49 -19.27 -14.01
N PHE A 147 8.60 -18.29 -14.01
CA PHE A 147 8.20 -17.57 -15.20
C PHE A 147 9.39 -16.94 -15.94
N LEU A 148 10.29 -16.26 -15.19
CA LEU A 148 11.47 -15.61 -15.77
C LEU A 148 12.46 -16.61 -16.38
N ARG A 149 12.55 -17.85 -15.85
CA ARG A 149 13.40 -18.92 -16.43
C ARG A 149 12.85 -19.43 -17.76
N GLU A 150 11.54 -19.42 -17.93
CA GLU A 150 10.86 -19.94 -19.12
C GLU A 150 10.67 -18.89 -20.24
N CYS A 151 10.73 -17.61 -19.89
CA CYS A 151 10.50 -16.53 -20.85
C CYS A 151 11.82 -16.06 -21.49
N PRO A 152 11.79 -15.64 -22.76
CA PRO A 152 12.99 -15.15 -23.48
C PRO A 152 13.35 -13.72 -23.06
N LEU A 153 13.53 -13.51 -21.76
CA LEU A 153 13.88 -12.24 -21.14
C LEU A 153 15.30 -12.33 -20.57
N GLY A 154 16.08 -11.28 -20.74
CA GLY A 154 17.47 -11.25 -20.26
C GLY A 154 17.57 -11.05 -18.75
N LYS A 155 18.69 -11.50 -18.17
CA LYS A 155 19.02 -11.29 -16.74
C LYS A 155 18.94 -9.83 -16.34
N SER A 156 19.39 -8.91 -17.22
CA SER A 156 19.30 -7.46 -16.96
C SER A 156 17.86 -6.96 -16.80
N PHE A 157 16.90 -7.54 -17.51
CA PHE A 157 15.47 -7.24 -17.31
C PHE A 157 15.02 -7.60 -15.89
N ALA A 158 15.32 -8.80 -15.45
CA ALA A 158 14.95 -9.25 -14.11
C ALA A 158 15.59 -8.35 -13.03
N GLU A 159 16.92 -8.18 -13.08
CA GLU A 159 17.70 -7.53 -12.03
C GLU A 159 17.58 -6.01 -12.01
N HIS A 160 17.47 -5.35 -13.18
CA HIS A 160 17.47 -3.90 -13.27
C HIS A 160 16.10 -3.28 -13.58
N TYR A 161 15.04 -4.08 -13.78
CA TYR A 161 13.70 -3.54 -14.00
C TYR A 161 12.64 -4.29 -13.19
N PHE A 162 12.50 -5.61 -13.37
CA PHE A 162 11.32 -6.33 -12.88
C PHE A 162 11.34 -6.54 -11.36
N PHE A 163 12.48 -6.97 -10.79
CA PHE A 163 12.64 -7.06 -9.34
C PHE A 163 12.57 -5.70 -8.66
N PRO A 164 13.28 -4.64 -9.13
CA PRO A 164 13.10 -3.30 -8.64
C PRO A 164 11.65 -2.81 -8.64
N LEU A 165 10.93 -3.03 -9.73
CA LEU A 165 9.53 -2.63 -9.86
C LEU A 165 8.63 -3.38 -8.86
N GLY A 166 8.71 -4.71 -8.81
CA GLY A 166 7.92 -5.53 -7.90
C GLY A 166 8.23 -5.24 -6.44
N SER A 167 9.52 -5.15 -6.10
CA SER A 167 9.94 -4.79 -4.74
C SER A 167 9.44 -3.40 -4.33
N SER A 168 9.35 -2.46 -5.27
CA SER A 168 8.81 -1.12 -5.00
C SER A 168 7.31 -1.14 -4.75
N LEU A 169 6.56 -1.94 -5.51
CA LEU A 169 5.10 -2.02 -5.39
C LEU A 169 4.63 -2.65 -4.08
N TRP A 170 5.32 -3.69 -3.64
CA TRP A 170 4.94 -4.46 -2.45
C TRP A 170 5.89 -4.29 -1.26
N SER A 171 6.84 -3.36 -1.35
CA SER A 171 7.82 -3.06 -0.28
C SER A 171 8.54 -4.31 0.24
N CYS A 172 8.77 -5.31 -0.62
CA CYS A 172 9.36 -6.60 -0.28
C CYS A 172 10.77 -6.75 -0.87
N GLN A 173 11.53 -7.70 -0.33
CA GLN A 173 12.85 -8.01 -0.87
C GLN A 173 12.76 -8.73 -2.23
N PRO A 174 13.76 -8.59 -3.13
CA PRO A 174 13.74 -9.27 -4.43
C PRO A 174 13.52 -10.77 -4.34
N HIS A 175 14.16 -11.47 -3.40
CA HIS A 175 13.98 -12.92 -3.22
C HIS A 175 12.58 -13.31 -2.76
N GLN A 176 11.88 -12.44 -2.03
CA GLN A 176 10.48 -12.65 -1.66
C GLN A 176 9.59 -12.45 -2.88
N PHE A 177 9.87 -11.40 -3.69
CA PHE A 177 9.13 -11.13 -4.93
C PHE A 177 9.28 -12.29 -5.95
N GLU A 178 10.42 -12.95 -6.00
CA GLU A 178 10.64 -14.15 -6.82
C GLU A 178 9.63 -15.27 -6.52
N GLN A 179 9.10 -15.33 -5.30
CA GLN A 179 8.13 -16.34 -4.86
C GLN A 179 6.67 -15.93 -5.12
N PHE A 180 6.41 -14.70 -5.57
CA PHE A 180 5.05 -14.25 -5.85
C PHE A 180 4.46 -15.04 -7.01
N PRO A 181 3.14 -15.34 -6.99
CA PRO A 181 2.45 -15.90 -8.14
C PRO A 181 2.53 -14.92 -9.33
N ILE A 182 3.10 -15.36 -10.45
CA ILE A 182 3.27 -14.45 -11.61
C ILE A 182 1.93 -13.95 -12.15
N LYS A 183 0.88 -14.76 -12.08
CA LYS A 183 -0.47 -14.36 -12.46
C LYS A 183 -0.94 -13.14 -11.68
N PHE A 184 -0.77 -13.17 -10.37
CA PHE A 184 -1.10 -12.05 -9.48
C PHE A 184 -0.34 -10.77 -9.88
N VAL A 185 0.95 -10.89 -10.19
CA VAL A 185 1.78 -9.75 -10.60
C VAL A 185 1.33 -9.18 -11.94
N ILE A 186 1.12 -10.04 -12.97
CA ILE A 186 0.72 -9.59 -14.30
C ILE A 186 -0.69 -8.98 -14.28
N GLU A 187 -1.64 -9.59 -13.57
CA GLU A 187 -2.99 -9.04 -13.40
C GLU A 187 -2.96 -7.67 -12.71
N PHE A 188 -2.14 -7.52 -11.67
CA PHE A 188 -1.94 -6.23 -11.02
C PHE A 188 -1.38 -5.18 -11.98
N LEU A 189 -0.27 -5.50 -12.69
CA LEU A 189 0.36 -4.58 -13.64
C LEU A 189 -0.60 -4.20 -14.78
N LYS A 190 -1.42 -5.14 -15.24
CA LYS A 190 -2.47 -4.89 -16.23
C LYS A 190 -3.54 -3.96 -15.70
N ASN A 191 -4.10 -4.29 -14.53
CA ASN A 191 -5.18 -3.51 -13.91
C ASN A 191 -4.74 -2.07 -13.63
N HIS A 192 -3.46 -1.84 -13.32
CA HIS A 192 -2.89 -0.52 -13.08
C HIS A 192 -2.30 0.14 -14.33
N ALA A 193 -2.60 -0.38 -15.53
CA ALA A 193 -2.10 0.10 -16.81
C ALA A 193 -0.56 0.24 -16.89
N MET A 194 0.16 -0.51 -16.04
CA MET A 194 1.63 -0.46 -15.97
C MET A 194 2.30 -1.24 -17.12
N LEU A 195 1.56 -2.13 -17.80
CA LEU A 195 2.00 -2.78 -19.04
C LEU A 195 1.83 -1.88 -20.27
N GLN A 196 1.20 -0.72 -20.12
CA GLN A 196 0.94 0.22 -21.22
C GLN A 196 2.04 1.27 -21.31
N VAL A 197 2.47 1.57 -22.55
CA VAL A 197 3.40 2.68 -22.83
C VAL A 197 2.64 3.99 -23.07
N ARG A 198 1.41 3.89 -23.58
CA ARG A 198 0.51 5.02 -23.90
C ARG A 198 -0.80 4.85 -23.16
N HIS A 199 -1.56 5.95 -23.02
CA HIS A 199 -2.88 5.96 -22.35
C HIS A 199 -2.82 5.47 -20.90
N ARG A 200 -1.77 5.86 -20.17
CA ARG A 200 -1.68 5.60 -18.73
C ARG A 200 -2.69 6.47 -17.99
N PRO A 201 -3.31 5.95 -16.91
CA PRO A 201 -4.23 6.74 -16.09
C PRO A 201 -3.53 7.95 -15.49
N GLN A 202 -4.28 9.04 -15.33
CA GLN A 202 -3.79 10.19 -14.57
C GLN A 202 -3.76 9.83 -13.09
N TRP A 203 -2.59 9.87 -12.50
CA TRP A 203 -2.43 9.70 -11.07
C TRP A 203 -2.79 10.98 -10.33
N LEU A 204 -3.36 10.78 -9.14
CA LEU A 204 -3.85 11.83 -8.26
C LEU A 204 -3.26 11.64 -6.87
N THR A 205 -3.18 12.74 -6.11
CA THR A 205 -2.91 12.74 -4.68
C THR A 205 -3.97 13.58 -3.96
N VAL A 206 -4.13 13.38 -2.65
CA VAL A 206 -5.04 14.21 -1.84
C VAL A 206 -4.39 15.57 -1.62
N ALA A 207 -5.05 16.64 -2.09
CA ALA A 207 -4.56 17.99 -1.86
C ALA A 207 -4.59 18.34 -0.36
N GLY A 208 -3.44 18.74 0.16
CA GLY A 208 -3.28 18.97 1.61
C GLY A 208 -2.93 17.71 2.41
N GLY A 209 -2.66 16.59 1.74
CA GLY A 209 -2.27 15.32 2.33
C GLY A 209 -3.45 14.41 2.69
N SER A 210 -3.16 13.14 2.84
CA SER A 210 -4.15 12.08 3.08
C SER A 210 -4.95 12.27 4.37
N ARG A 211 -4.41 12.97 5.35
CA ARG A 211 -5.13 13.36 6.58
C ARG A 211 -6.41 14.14 6.30
N CYS A 212 -6.53 14.83 5.16
CA CYS A 212 -7.74 15.57 4.80
C CYS A 212 -8.95 14.65 4.69
N TYR A 213 -8.83 13.49 4.03
CA TYR A 213 -9.95 12.57 3.96
C TYR A 213 -10.25 11.91 5.31
N VAL A 214 -9.23 11.58 6.10
CA VAL A 214 -9.40 11.03 7.45
C VAL A 214 -10.23 11.98 8.31
N ASN A 215 -9.88 13.26 8.32
CA ASN A 215 -10.61 14.28 9.07
C ASN A 215 -12.03 14.46 8.54
N ALA A 216 -12.25 14.40 7.22
CA ALA A 216 -13.58 14.51 6.62
C ALA A 216 -14.48 13.37 7.08
N VAL A 217 -13.97 12.12 7.15
CA VAL A 217 -14.72 10.98 7.69
C VAL A 217 -15.04 11.18 9.17
N ILE A 218 -14.03 11.52 9.99
CA ILE A 218 -14.20 11.70 11.44
C ILE A 218 -15.24 12.79 11.74
N PHE A 219 -15.23 13.88 10.98
CA PHE A 219 -16.18 14.98 11.13
C PHE A 219 -17.63 14.54 10.90
N GLN A 220 -17.86 13.57 10.02
CA GLN A 220 -19.20 13.03 9.73
C GLN A 220 -19.65 11.96 10.73
N LEU A 221 -18.75 11.39 11.51
CA LEU A 221 -19.11 10.41 12.54
C LEU A 221 -19.80 11.07 13.74
N PRO A 222 -20.73 10.36 14.41
CA PRO A 222 -21.37 10.88 15.62
C PRO A 222 -20.35 11.29 16.70
N SER A 223 -20.61 12.40 17.37
CA SER A 223 -19.73 12.89 18.44
C SER A 223 -19.47 11.81 19.50
N GLY A 224 -18.21 11.61 19.89
CA GLY A 224 -17.81 10.63 20.89
C GLY A 224 -17.75 9.18 20.39
N SER A 225 -18.05 8.92 19.12
CA SER A 225 -17.93 7.57 18.53
C SER A 225 -16.49 7.16 18.26
N VAL A 226 -15.57 8.10 18.05
CA VAL A 226 -14.15 7.85 17.80
C VAL A 226 -13.38 7.89 19.12
N ARG A 227 -12.66 6.82 19.43
CA ARG A 227 -11.89 6.64 20.65
C ARG A 227 -10.43 6.40 20.31
N LEU A 228 -9.64 7.46 20.28
CA LEU A 228 -8.19 7.42 20.09
C LEU A 228 -7.45 6.99 21.37
N GLN A 229 -6.24 6.48 21.24
CA GLN A 229 -5.41 5.97 22.35
C GLN A 229 -6.15 4.89 23.17
N LYS A 230 -6.93 4.07 22.48
CA LYS A 230 -7.68 2.95 23.05
C LYS A 230 -7.26 1.66 22.34
N THR A 231 -6.15 1.10 22.82
CA THR A 231 -5.64 -0.19 22.32
C THR A 231 -6.59 -1.28 22.75
N VAL A 232 -7.26 -1.90 21.80
CA VAL A 232 -8.06 -3.11 22.05
C VAL A 232 -7.08 -4.25 22.28
N ASP A 233 -7.24 -4.94 23.41
CA ASP A 233 -6.37 -6.02 23.86
C ASP A 233 -6.96 -7.39 23.56
N ARG A 234 -8.32 -7.48 23.60
CA ARG A 234 -9.02 -8.76 23.44
C ARG A 234 -10.46 -8.55 23.00
N VAL A 235 -10.95 -9.48 22.17
CA VAL A 235 -12.32 -9.57 21.66
C VAL A 235 -12.85 -10.97 21.96
N VAL A 236 -13.90 -11.07 22.75
CA VAL A 236 -14.46 -12.34 23.21
C VAL A 236 -15.87 -12.53 22.68
N PRO A 237 -16.06 -13.37 21.65
CA PRO A 237 -17.40 -13.75 21.20
C PRO A 237 -18.15 -14.51 22.31
N THR A 238 -19.41 -14.12 22.57
CA THR A 238 -20.30 -14.74 23.56
C THR A 238 -21.63 -15.12 22.89
N LYS A 239 -22.50 -15.81 23.63
CA LYS A 239 -23.85 -16.16 23.10
C LYS A 239 -24.76 -14.95 22.85
N ASP A 240 -24.53 -13.86 23.58
CA ASP A 240 -25.38 -12.66 23.58
C ASP A 240 -24.66 -11.41 23.03
N GLY A 241 -23.63 -11.59 22.19
CA GLY A 241 -22.85 -10.52 21.60
C GLY A 241 -21.35 -10.72 21.76
N VAL A 242 -20.58 -9.63 21.77
CA VAL A 242 -19.12 -9.67 21.82
C VAL A 242 -18.61 -8.71 22.90
N ASP A 243 -17.78 -9.21 23.79
CA ASP A 243 -17.11 -8.38 24.79
C ASP A 243 -15.77 -7.88 24.24
N VAL A 244 -15.57 -6.56 24.28
CA VAL A 244 -14.33 -5.89 23.83
C VAL A 244 -13.60 -5.33 25.03
N PHE A 245 -12.32 -5.65 25.16
CA PHE A 245 -11.42 -5.18 26.23
C PHE A 245 -10.37 -4.26 25.64
N TRP A 246 -10.06 -3.15 26.32
CA TRP A 246 -9.02 -2.20 25.88
C TRP A 246 -8.28 -1.56 27.05
N ASN A 247 -7.02 -1.20 26.83
CA ASN A 247 -6.14 -0.59 27.83
C ASN A 247 -6.12 -1.37 29.17
N GLY A 248 -6.10 -2.70 29.07
CA GLY A 248 -5.95 -3.65 30.17
C GLY A 248 -7.17 -3.83 31.09
N SER A 249 -7.86 -2.75 31.46
CA SER A 249 -8.91 -2.80 32.50
C SER A 249 -10.31 -2.39 32.05
N ASN A 250 -10.42 -1.80 30.87
CA ASN A 250 -11.74 -1.36 30.37
C ASN A 250 -12.39 -2.43 29.54
N SER A 251 -13.71 -2.52 29.61
CA SER A 251 -14.49 -3.41 28.75
C SER A 251 -15.87 -2.86 28.44
N ALA A 252 -16.44 -3.29 27.34
CA ALA A 252 -17.83 -3.06 27.01
C ALA A 252 -18.36 -4.20 26.11
N LYS A 253 -19.67 -4.45 26.22
CA LYS A 253 -20.37 -5.41 25.37
C LYS A 253 -20.93 -4.71 24.14
N PHE A 254 -20.79 -5.36 22.99
CA PHE A 254 -21.33 -4.96 21.70
C PHE A 254 -22.18 -6.09 21.12
N ASP A 255 -23.08 -5.76 20.20
CA ASP A 255 -23.83 -6.78 19.46
C ASP A 255 -22.93 -7.45 18.43
N GLU A 256 -22.06 -6.67 17.78
CA GLU A 256 -21.14 -7.12 16.74
C GLU A 256 -19.82 -6.33 16.81
N VAL A 257 -18.75 -6.93 16.27
CA VAL A 257 -17.41 -6.29 16.15
C VAL A 257 -16.90 -6.41 14.73
N VAL A 258 -16.34 -5.33 14.20
CA VAL A 258 -15.60 -5.29 12.94
C VAL A 258 -14.12 -5.08 13.25
N LEU A 259 -13.29 -6.07 12.94
CA LEU A 259 -11.84 -5.99 13.04
C LEU A 259 -11.27 -5.47 11.73
N ALA A 260 -10.81 -4.23 11.74
CA ALA A 260 -10.23 -3.51 10.61
C ALA A 260 -8.72 -3.27 10.79
N THR A 261 -8.09 -4.10 11.61
CA THR A 261 -6.64 -4.14 11.84
C THR A 261 -5.96 -5.07 10.83
N HIS A 262 -4.64 -5.21 10.89
CA HIS A 262 -3.92 -6.24 10.13
C HIS A 262 -4.44 -7.64 10.48
N ALA A 263 -4.33 -8.58 9.54
CA ALA A 263 -4.89 -9.92 9.71
C ALA A 263 -4.33 -10.65 10.94
N ASP A 264 -3.02 -10.62 11.13
CA ASP A 264 -2.33 -11.19 12.28
C ASP A 264 -2.72 -10.52 13.60
N THR A 265 -2.88 -9.19 13.58
CA THR A 265 -3.39 -8.44 14.74
C THR A 265 -4.83 -8.85 15.04
N SER A 266 -5.70 -8.92 14.03
CA SER A 266 -7.08 -9.37 14.18
C SER A 266 -7.16 -10.78 14.78
N LEU A 267 -6.32 -11.69 14.29
CA LEU A 267 -6.25 -13.07 14.81
C LEU A 267 -5.84 -13.10 16.29
N ASN A 268 -4.85 -12.31 16.67
CA ASN A 268 -4.37 -12.24 18.04
C ASN A 268 -5.36 -11.60 19.01
N LEU A 269 -6.29 -10.76 18.53
CA LEU A 269 -7.30 -10.12 19.34
C LEU A 269 -8.46 -11.05 19.69
N VAL A 270 -8.80 -12.02 18.83
CA VAL A 270 -9.99 -12.84 18.99
C VAL A 270 -9.69 -14.03 19.91
N ASP A 271 -10.40 -14.07 21.04
CA ASP A 271 -10.36 -15.21 21.95
C ASP A 271 -11.02 -16.44 21.30
N ASN A 272 -10.34 -17.60 21.41
CA ASN A 272 -10.84 -18.86 20.86
C ASN A 272 -11.18 -18.79 19.37
N ALA A 273 -10.32 -18.11 18.57
CA ALA A 273 -10.38 -18.17 17.12
C ALA A 273 -10.44 -19.63 16.67
N ASP A 274 -11.39 -19.97 15.78
CA ASP A 274 -11.51 -21.32 15.26
C ASP A 274 -10.41 -21.64 14.22
N GLU A 275 -10.31 -22.90 13.81
CA GLU A 275 -9.25 -23.33 12.88
C GLU A 275 -9.35 -22.65 11.51
N GLU A 276 -10.56 -22.34 11.02
CA GLU A 276 -10.75 -21.62 9.76
C GLU A 276 -10.28 -20.16 9.86
N GLU A 277 -10.55 -19.49 11.00
CA GLU A 277 -10.06 -18.13 11.27
C GLU A 277 -8.54 -18.12 11.38
N LYS A 278 -7.94 -19.10 12.07
CA LYS A 278 -6.47 -19.25 12.20
C LYS A 278 -5.81 -19.49 10.84
N GLU A 279 -6.35 -20.39 10.03
CA GLU A 279 -5.86 -20.66 8.69
C GLU A 279 -5.97 -19.42 7.79
N ALA A 280 -7.15 -18.81 7.76
CA ALA A 280 -7.40 -17.67 6.88
C ALA A 280 -6.56 -16.46 7.26
N LEU A 281 -6.60 -16.00 8.51
CA LEU A 281 -5.89 -14.80 8.94
C LEU A 281 -4.38 -15.02 9.06
N GLY A 282 -3.97 -16.25 9.43
CA GLY A 282 -2.56 -16.65 9.47
C GLY A 282 -1.90 -16.76 8.08
N SER A 283 -2.69 -16.85 7.00
CA SER A 283 -2.17 -16.86 5.62
C SER A 283 -1.69 -15.49 5.12
N PHE A 284 -1.81 -14.44 5.93
CA PHE A 284 -1.40 -13.09 5.60
C PHE A 284 -0.23 -12.63 6.49
N PRO A 285 1.01 -13.09 6.23
CA PRO A 285 2.17 -12.61 6.97
C PRO A 285 2.47 -11.15 6.66
N TYR A 286 3.07 -10.46 7.62
CA TYR A 286 3.48 -9.06 7.50
C TYR A 286 4.98 -8.91 7.68
N GLN A 287 5.55 -7.89 7.05
CA GLN A 287 6.92 -7.46 7.31
C GLN A 287 6.95 -6.00 7.72
N ASP A 288 7.87 -5.67 8.59
CA ASP A 288 8.13 -4.30 9.02
C ASP A 288 8.98 -3.57 7.98
N ASN A 289 8.59 -2.34 7.67
CA ASN A 289 9.32 -1.44 6.81
C ASN A 289 9.58 -0.14 7.56
N GLN A 290 10.85 0.20 7.72
CA GLN A 290 11.26 1.47 8.31
C GLN A 290 11.06 2.60 7.31
N ILE A 291 10.38 3.65 7.72
CA ILE A 291 10.05 4.82 6.93
C ILE A 291 10.77 6.02 7.49
N CYS A 292 11.48 6.75 6.63
CA CYS A 292 12.13 8.00 6.98
C CYS A 292 11.66 9.11 6.04
N LEU A 293 11.13 10.19 6.59
CA LEU A 293 10.92 11.45 5.87
C LEU A 293 12.14 12.33 6.10
N HIS A 294 12.78 12.80 5.02
CA HIS A 294 14.07 13.51 5.08
C HIS A 294 14.24 14.46 3.89
N THR A 295 15.34 15.23 3.91
CA THR A 295 15.76 16.09 2.79
C THR A 295 17.09 15.66 2.16
N ASP A 296 17.66 14.56 2.61
CA ASP A 296 18.90 14.02 2.06
C ASP A 296 18.68 13.45 0.65
N THR A 297 19.34 14.05 -0.34
CA THR A 297 19.24 13.64 -1.74
C THR A 297 20.33 12.67 -2.19
N GLN A 298 21.25 12.26 -1.29
CA GLN A 298 22.34 11.33 -1.61
C GLN A 298 21.82 9.91 -1.95
N VAL A 299 20.60 9.57 -1.52
CA VAL A 299 19.94 8.29 -1.81
C VAL A 299 19.21 8.29 -3.16
N LEU A 300 19.07 9.43 -3.81
CA LEU A 300 18.56 9.57 -5.17
C LEU A 300 19.66 9.30 -6.22
N PRO A 301 19.32 9.02 -7.48
CA PRO A 301 20.32 8.94 -8.56
C PRO A 301 21.22 10.18 -8.61
N LYS A 302 22.52 9.98 -8.86
CA LYS A 302 23.47 11.09 -9.00
C LYS A 302 23.13 12.00 -10.18
N ASN A 303 22.64 11.39 -11.27
CA ASN A 303 22.14 12.13 -12.41
C ASN A 303 20.70 12.60 -12.17
N ARG A 304 20.51 13.90 -11.96
CA ARG A 304 19.17 14.49 -11.74
C ARG A 304 18.20 14.22 -12.87
N SER A 305 18.67 14.01 -14.11
CA SER A 305 17.80 13.64 -15.24
C SER A 305 17.22 12.21 -15.12
N ALA A 306 17.73 11.40 -14.20
CA ALA A 306 17.17 10.10 -13.86
C ALA A 306 16.24 10.14 -12.65
N TRP A 307 16.07 11.28 -11.98
CA TRP A 307 15.14 11.38 -10.86
C TRP A 307 13.71 11.11 -11.31
N ALA A 308 13.00 10.38 -10.49
CA ALA A 308 11.60 10.04 -10.68
C ALA A 308 10.84 10.20 -9.36
N SER A 309 9.53 10.11 -9.42
CA SER A 309 8.72 10.09 -8.20
C SER A 309 9.00 8.86 -7.33
N TRP A 310 9.34 7.72 -7.95
CA TRP A 310 9.79 6.49 -7.28
C TRP A 310 11.22 6.16 -7.73
N ASN A 311 12.17 6.11 -6.80
CA ASN A 311 13.59 5.88 -7.08
C ASN A 311 14.05 4.62 -6.35
N TYR A 312 14.30 3.53 -7.07
CA TYR A 312 14.81 2.28 -6.51
C TYR A 312 16.32 2.22 -6.60
N ARG A 313 16.98 1.92 -5.49
CA ARG A 313 18.43 1.75 -5.42
C ARG A 313 18.81 0.30 -5.21
N ILE A 314 19.51 -0.28 -6.18
CA ILE A 314 20.14 -1.60 -6.06
C ILE A 314 21.47 -1.40 -5.33
N SER A 315 21.50 -1.67 -4.03
CA SER A 315 22.67 -1.54 -3.18
C SER A 315 23.68 -2.67 -3.42
N HIS A 316 24.91 -2.49 -2.93
CA HIS A 316 25.90 -3.58 -2.92
C HIS A 316 25.45 -4.77 -2.08
N ASP A 317 24.73 -4.53 -1.01
CA ASP A 317 24.17 -5.54 -0.12
C ASP A 317 22.75 -5.90 -0.57
N VAL A 318 22.65 -6.98 -1.34
CA VAL A 318 21.37 -7.50 -1.86
C VAL A 318 20.51 -8.19 -0.78
N THR A 319 21.03 -8.37 0.43
CA THR A 319 20.27 -9.00 1.54
C THR A 319 19.39 -7.99 2.28
N LYS A 320 19.60 -6.69 2.05
CA LYS A 320 18.79 -5.64 2.65
C LYS A 320 17.41 -5.57 1.98
N ALA A 321 16.44 -5.11 2.75
CA ALA A 321 15.07 -4.86 2.28
C ALA A 321 15.05 -3.89 1.08
N ALA A 322 13.91 -3.82 0.38
CA ALA A 322 13.74 -2.94 -0.77
C ALA A 322 14.14 -1.48 -0.44
N ASN A 323 15.13 -0.96 -1.15
CA ASN A 323 15.63 0.41 -0.97
C ASN A 323 14.92 1.32 -1.97
N ILE A 324 13.82 1.91 -1.55
CA ILE A 324 13.07 2.85 -2.38
C ILE A 324 13.02 4.23 -1.72
N THR A 325 13.16 5.28 -2.52
CA THR A 325 12.99 6.66 -2.12
C THR A 325 11.95 7.34 -2.98
N TYR A 326 10.90 7.80 -2.36
CA TYR A 326 9.84 8.61 -2.98
C TYR A 326 10.24 10.08 -2.97
N ASN A 327 10.20 10.75 -4.12
CA ASN A 327 10.36 12.19 -4.25
C ASN A 327 8.99 12.84 -4.07
N MET A 328 8.76 13.41 -2.89
CA MET A 328 7.47 13.96 -2.52
C MET A 328 7.15 15.27 -3.25
N ASN A 329 8.17 16.02 -3.68
CA ASN A 329 7.98 17.21 -4.50
C ASN A 329 7.32 16.85 -5.83
N MET A 330 7.70 15.73 -6.45
CA MET A 330 7.08 15.24 -7.68
C MET A 330 5.70 14.65 -7.40
N LEU A 331 5.57 13.82 -6.35
CA LEU A 331 4.33 13.10 -6.03
C LEU A 331 3.20 14.02 -5.57
N GLN A 332 3.50 15.02 -4.75
CA GLN A 332 2.50 15.92 -4.17
C GLN A 332 2.54 17.34 -4.75
N GLY A 333 3.37 17.60 -5.78
CA GLY A 333 3.49 18.92 -6.41
C GLY A 333 4.02 19.98 -5.44
N ILE A 334 5.00 19.64 -4.58
CA ILE A 334 5.51 20.56 -3.56
C ILE A 334 6.56 21.48 -4.18
N GLU A 335 6.23 22.76 -4.26
CA GLU A 335 7.16 23.80 -4.66
C GLU A 335 8.02 24.22 -3.47
N SER A 336 9.30 23.84 -3.46
CA SER A 336 10.27 24.15 -2.41
C SER A 336 11.69 24.10 -2.96
N ASP A 337 12.61 24.86 -2.36
CA ASP A 337 14.04 24.75 -2.61
C ASP A 337 14.64 23.44 -2.05
N LYS A 338 13.95 22.83 -1.09
CA LYS A 338 14.30 21.52 -0.54
C LYS A 338 13.60 20.41 -1.31
N THR A 339 14.29 19.28 -1.46
CA THR A 339 13.68 18.04 -1.95
C THR A 339 13.28 17.20 -0.76
N PHE A 340 11.98 17.02 -0.55
CA PHE A 340 11.44 16.14 0.48
C PHE A 340 11.36 14.72 -0.07
N CYS A 341 11.92 13.80 0.69
CA CYS A 341 11.99 12.39 0.35
C CYS A 341 11.38 11.53 1.45
N VAL A 342 10.70 10.47 1.04
CA VAL A 342 10.30 9.39 1.94
C VAL A 342 11.02 8.12 1.51
N SER A 343 11.93 7.63 2.36
CA SER A 343 12.72 6.42 2.06
C SER A 343 12.26 5.25 2.91
N LEU A 344 12.25 4.06 2.29
CA LEU A 344 11.99 2.78 2.94
C LEU A 344 13.29 2.03 3.15
N ASN A 345 13.47 1.50 4.38
CA ASN A 345 14.50 0.55 4.76
C ASN A 345 15.96 1.00 4.52
N GLN A 346 16.19 2.31 4.55
CA GLN A 346 17.52 2.92 4.35
C GLN A 346 17.96 3.83 5.50
N PRO A 347 17.67 3.55 6.79
CA PRO A 347 17.96 4.50 7.87
C PRO A 347 19.45 4.81 8.02
N ASP A 348 20.33 3.83 7.73
CA ASP A 348 21.79 3.96 7.88
C ASP A 348 22.43 4.67 6.70
N ALA A 349 21.72 4.83 5.58
CA ALA A 349 22.22 5.52 4.39
C ALA A 349 21.91 7.02 4.42
N LEU A 350 21.11 7.49 5.39
CA LEU A 350 20.67 8.87 5.50
C LEU A 350 21.53 9.65 6.49
N ASP A 351 21.80 10.90 6.14
CA ASP A 351 22.35 11.87 7.07
C ASP A 351 21.34 12.13 8.22
N PRO A 352 21.69 11.80 9.48
CA PRO A 352 20.77 11.97 10.61
C PRO A 352 20.23 13.40 10.78
N ASP A 353 21.02 14.41 10.43
CA ASP A 353 20.66 15.82 10.56
C ASP A 353 19.62 16.27 9.52
N GLN A 354 19.43 15.49 8.46
CA GLN A 354 18.45 15.72 7.42
C GLN A 354 17.16 14.91 7.59
N VAL A 355 17.10 14.02 8.59
CA VAL A 355 15.91 13.24 8.90
C VAL A 355 14.92 14.06 9.72
N ILE A 356 13.68 14.15 9.22
CA ILE A 356 12.61 14.95 9.83
C ILE A 356 11.67 14.07 10.68
N TYR A 357 11.35 12.86 10.18
CA TYR A 357 10.41 11.96 10.86
C TYR A 357 10.76 10.49 10.55
N ARG A 358 10.54 9.63 11.54
CA ARG A 358 10.70 8.17 11.42
C ARG A 358 9.47 7.45 11.92
N THR A 359 9.12 6.37 11.24
CA THR A 359 8.07 5.45 11.67
C THR A 359 8.31 4.07 11.07
N THR A 360 7.52 3.09 11.49
CA THR A 360 7.52 1.74 10.91
C THR A 360 6.13 1.41 10.43
N TYR A 361 6.01 0.96 9.17
CA TYR A 361 4.78 0.41 8.62
C TYR A 361 4.93 -1.08 8.39
N ARG A 362 3.84 -1.80 8.63
CA ARG A 362 3.75 -3.22 8.36
C ARG A 362 3.00 -3.46 7.06
N HIS A 363 3.66 -4.12 6.11
CA HIS A 363 3.05 -4.45 4.82
C HIS A 363 2.82 -5.95 4.68
N PRO A 364 1.69 -6.38 4.09
CA PRO A 364 1.42 -7.79 3.88
C PRO A 364 2.37 -8.36 2.82
N VAL A 365 2.90 -9.55 3.08
CA VAL A 365 3.71 -10.32 2.14
C VAL A 365 2.81 -11.29 1.39
N PHE A 366 2.94 -11.33 0.07
CA PHE A 366 2.09 -12.15 -0.79
C PHE A 366 2.69 -13.53 -0.99
N GLN A 367 1.92 -14.58 -0.69
CA GLN A 367 2.32 -15.98 -0.83
C GLN A 367 1.40 -16.72 -1.81
N PRO A 368 1.86 -17.80 -2.47
CA PRO A 368 1.02 -18.66 -3.29
C PRO A 368 -0.19 -19.21 -2.51
N GLY A 369 -1.34 -19.34 -3.17
CA GLY A 369 -2.56 -19.87 -2.55
C GLY A 369 -3.40 -18.86 -1.78
N ARG A 370 -2.91 -17.63 -1.59
CA ARG A 370 -3.62 -16.55 -0.89
C ARG A 370 -4.93 -16.16 -1.59
N ASP A 371 -4.99 -16.21 -2.92
CA ASP A 371 -6.17 -15.93 -3.72
C ASP A 371 -7.37 -16.81 -3.35
N LYS A 372 -7.11 -18.08 -2.99
CA LYS A 372 -8.13 -19.01 -2.51
C LYS A 372 -8.75 -18.56 -1.19
N ILE A 373 -7.93 -18.05 -0.28
CA ILE A 373 -8.40 -17.52 1.01
C ILE A 373 -9.15 -16.19 0.79
N GLN A 374 -8.60 -15.30 -0.01
CA GLN A 374 -9.25 -14.02 -0.32
C GLN A 374 -10.64 -14.20 -0.94
N SER A 375 -10.83 -15.19 -1.79
CA SER A 375 -12.14 -15.51 -2.39
C SER A 375 -13.19 -15.96 -1.37
N GLN A 376 -12.78 -16.35 -0.16
CA GLN A 376 -13.64 -16.83 0.91
C GLN A 376 -13.99 -15.72 1.92
N HIS A 377 -13.69 -14.44 1.66
CA HIS A 377 -13.92 -13.34 2.59
C HIS A 377 -15.35 -13.34 3.18
N SER A 378 -16.36 -13.65 2.38
CA SER A 378 -17.76 -13.71 2.83
C SER A 378 -18.02 -14.69 3.99
N ARG A 379 -17.20 -15.74 4.18
CA ARG A 379 -17.29 -16.69 5.28
C ARG A 379 -16.84 -16.11 6.63
N PHE A 380 -16.13 -14.97 6.58
CA PHE A 380 -15.57 -14.27 7.73
C PHE A 380 -16.31 -12.96 8.04
N LEU A 381 -17.53 -12.84 7.54
CA LEU A 381 -18.45 -11.73 7.84
C LEU A 381 -19.50 -12.19 8.83
N ARG A 382 -19.65 -11.46 9.94
CA ARG A 382 -20.58 -11.71 11.05
C ARG A 382 -20.44 -13.11 11.67
N ARG A 383 -19.25 -13.73 11.53
CA ARG A 383 -18.98 -15.05 12.09
C ARG A 383 -18.83 -14.92 13.59
N ARG A 384 -19.70 -15.56 14.35
CA ARG A 384 -19.76 -15.45 15.83
C ARG A 384 -19.83 -14.01 16.36
N GLY A 385 -20.46 -13.10 15.60
CA GLY A 385 -20.53 -11.66 15.92
C GLY A 385 -19.27 -10.89 15.56
N VAL A 386 -18.30 -11.48 14.84
CA VAL A 386 -17.08 -10.83 14.39
C VAL A 386 -17.03 -10.80 12.87
N SER A 387 -16.62 -9.65 12.32
CA SER A 387 -16.33 -9.47 10.90
C SER A 387 -14.89 -8.96 10.72
N TYR A 388 -14.24 -9.34 9.63
CA TYR A 388 -12.88 -8.94 9.32
C TYR A 388 -12.84 -8.14 8.03
N CYS A 389 -12.19 -6.98 8.05
CA CYS A 389 -11.91 -6.20 6.84
C CYS A 389 -10.50 -5.62 6.86
N GLY A 390 -9.98 -5.31 5.69
CA GLY A 390 -8.64 -4.77 5.51
C GLY A 390 -8.16 -4.93 4.08
N ALA A 391 -7.12 -4.21 3.70
CA ALA A 391 -6.54 -4.27 2.36
C ALA A 391 -5.96 -5.65 2.00
N TYR A 392 -5.68 -6.49 2.99
CA TYR A 392 -5.15 -7.86 2.80
C TYR A 392 -6.15 -8.81 2.12
N TRP A 393 -7.43 -8.48 2.07
CA TRP A 393 -8.43 -9.20 1.29
C TRP A 393 -8.35 -8.93 -0.22
N GLY A 394 -7.39 -8.11 -0.67
CA GLY A 394 -7.09 -7.81 -2.07
C GLY A 394 -5.60 -7.68 -2.32
N TYR A 395 -5.21 -6.72 -3.13
CA TYR A 395 -3.81 -6.45 -3.49
C TYR A 395 -3.01 -5.67 -2.43
N GLY A 396 -3.64 -5.26 -1.32
CA GLY A 396 -3.00 -4.53 -0.24
C GLY A 396 -3.09 -3.00 -0.36
N PHE A 397 -3.92 -2.48 -1.24
CA PHE A 397 -4.08 -1.04 -1.49
C PHE A 397 -5.35 -0.47 -0.87
N HIS A 398 -5.46 0.87 -0.86
CA HIS A 398 -6.61 1.55 -0.27
C HIS A 398 -7.95 1.13 -0.87
N GLU A 399 -8.00 0.90 -2.19
CA GLU A 399 -9.20 0.40 -2.87
C GLU A 399 -9.68 -0.94 -2.27
N ASP A 400 -8.74 -1.83 -1.96
CA ASP A 400 -9.07 -3.14 -1.38
C ASP A 400 -9.57 -2.99 0.06
N GLY A 401 -9.02 -2.03 0.81
CA GLY A 401 -9.51 -1.65 2.14
C GLY A 401 -10.96 -1.17 2.07
N VAL A 402 -11.28 -0.28 1.13
CA VAL A 402 -12.66 0.20 0.89
C VAL A 402 -13.56 -0.97 0.49
N ARG A 403 -13.15 -1.79 -0.48
CA ARG A 403 -13.92 -2.92 -0.98
C ARG A 403 -14.26 -3.92 0.13
N SER A 404 -13.28 -4.27 0.97
CA SER A 404 -13.51 -5.21 2.07
C SER A 404 -14.42 -4.64 3.16
N ALA A 405 -14.32 -3.34 3.46
CA ALA A 405 -15.22 -2.66 4.38
C ALA A 405 -16.66 -2.63 3.86
N LEU A 406 -16.86 -2.37 2.57
CA LEU A 406 -18.17 -2.40 1.95
C LEU A 406 -18.79 -3.80 1.96
N ALA A 407 -17.98 -4.86 1.78
CA ALA A 407 -18.45 -6.23 1.93
C ALA A 407 -18.96 -6.50 3.35
N VAL A 408 -18.27 -5.99 4.37
CA VAL A 408 -18.78 -6.03 5.76
C VAL A 408 -20.10 -5.27 5.85
N CYS A 409 -20.17 -4.04 5.35
CA CYS A 409 -21.41 -3.23 5.43
C CYS A 409 -22.59 -3.92 4.75
N GLN A 410 -22.39 -4.55 3.59
CA GLN A 410 -23.41 -5.34 2.90
C GLN A 410 -23.94 -6.51 3.74
N ALA A 411 -23.09 -7.15 4.54
CA ALA A 411 -23.54 -8.19 5.47
C ALA A 411 -24.44 -7.67 6.61
N PHE A 412 -24.50 -6.34 6.80
CA PHE A 412 -25.44 -5.64 7.68
C PHE A 412 -26.60 -4.99 6.91
N ASP A 413 -26.86 -5.39 5.67
CA ASP A 413 -27.88 -4.82 4.78
C ASP A 413 -27.72 -3.30 4.60
N MET A 414 -26.45 -2.84 4.54
CA MET A 414 -26.08 -1.43 4.37
C MET A 414 -25.37 -1.22 3.05
N ASP A 415 -25.98 -0.45 2.16
CA ASP A 415 -25.33 0.03 0.95
C ASP A 415 -24.53 1.30 1.21
N PRO A 416 -23.38 1.50 0.50
CA PRO A 416 -22.69 2.78 0.53
C PRO A 416 -23.61 3.89 0.01
N ALA A 417 -23.51 5.09 0.60
CA ALA A 417 -24.22 6.26 0.10
C ALA A 417 -23.47 6.99 -1.01
N PHE A 418 -22.35 6.41 -1.48
CA PHE A 418 -21.41 6.98 -2.45
C PHE A 418 -21.14 6.04 -3.60
#